data_4a74e4279f0fde9473afdef6b3a639db
#
_entry.id   4a74e4279f0fde9473afdef6b3a639db
#
_cell.length_a   1.000
_cell.length_b   1.000
_cell.length_c   1.000
_cell.angle_alpha   90.00
_cell.angle_beta   90.00
_cell.angle_gamma   90.00
#
_symmetry.space_group_name_H-M   'P 1'
#
loop_
_entity.id
_entity.type
_entity.pdbx_description
1 polymer ?
#
loop_
_entity_poly.entity_id
_entity_poly.type
_entity_poly.pdbx_seq_one_letter_code
_entity_poly.pdbx_strand_id
1 'polypeptide(L)'
;MKRAALAARLAALLLVGGVAAAGYFAYAPVGDSAAHPFNHDRNAVWLAHRWLERRHSEAEMEALFTKLRQRGIGYAYPHLIPFDASGRLPPHDREQLRAFLASARRVAPELKLLPWIGGLRRGYKRQRPGTIELADLTQRQRMVAEARGLVDEGFDGVHLNVEPVDDDNVEFLALLRALRTAVGDDRVLSLAAIRPAPLGLPRAPNFAWSPDYYARVAATSDQIVIMAYDTALPTASLYRRYVRWATRSVAGALDASGSDARVLMGIPTYEPFGFMHRRGVETPENALVGVVAGLRGLGAGGTFEGIALYAEWTTDEDEWRAYERYWRNRLE
;
A
#
# COMPACT_ATOMS: atom_id res chain seq x y z
N MET A 1 41.27 4.45 42.88
CA MET A 1 40.47 3.20 42.81
C MET A 1 38.97 3.42 43.01
N LYS A 2 38.48 4.10 44.09
CA LYS A 2 37.02 4.26 44.36
C LYS A 2 36.24 4.95 43.24
N ARG A 3 36.78 5.99 42.56
CA ARG A 3 36.12 6.71 41.44
C ARG A 3 35.99 5.85 40.20
N ALA A 4 36.99 5.02 39.86
CA ALA A 4 36.92 4.11 38.71
C ALA A 4 35.89 3.00 38.94
N ALA A 5 35.82 2.45 40.16
CA ALA A 5 34.79 1.43 40.49
C ALA A 5 33.36 2.01 40.46
N LEU A 6 33.18 3.27 40.88
CA LEU A 6 31.87 3.95 40.79
C LEU A 6 31.48 4.20 39.31
N ALA A 7 32.41 4.67 38.49
CA ALA A 7 32.17 4.88 37.06
C ALA A 7 31.82 3.57 36.35
N ALA A 8 32.51 2.47 36.63
CA ALA A 8 32.20 1.16 36.08
C ALA A 8 30.81 0.66 36.49
N ARG A 9 30.38 0.86 37.74
CA ARG A 9 29.04 0.50 38.23
C ARG A 9 27.96 1.33 37.53
N LEU A 10 28.16 2.64 37.37
CA LEU A 10 27.22 3.50 36.64
C LEU A 10 27.10 3.10 35.15
N ALA A 11 28.22 2.81 34.51
CA ALA A 11 28.21 2.33 33.14
C ALA A 11 27.47 0.98 32.97
N ALA A 12 27.66 0.05 33.93
CA ALA A 12 26.93 -1.21 33.95
C ALA A 12 25.42 -1.03 34.16
N LEU A 13 25.01 -0.14 35.05
CA LEU A 13 23.60 0.20 35.28
C LEU A 13 22.96 0.86 34.07
N LEU A 14 23.66 1.75 33.39
CA LEU A 14 23.19 2.37 32.14
C LEU A 14 23.06 1.33 31.04
N LEU A 15 24.01 0.41 30.93
CA LEU A 15 23.94 -0.68 29.95
C LEU A 15 22.72 -1.61 30.22
N VAL A 16 22.57 -2.04 31.48
CA VAL A 16 21.44 -2.91 31.87
C VAL A 16 20.11 -2.19 31.68
N GLY A 17 20.02 -0.92 32.08
CA GLY A 17 18.85 -0.07 31.86
C GLY A 17 18.54 0.10 30.35
N GLY A 18 19.56 0.34 29.55
CA GLY A 18 19.44 0.45 28.09
C GLY A 18 18.96 -0.85 27.44
N VAL A 19 19.51 -2.00 27.83
CA VAL A 19 19.09 -3.31 27.35
C VAL A 19 17.65 -3.62 27.77
N ALA A 20 17.29 -3.35 29.03
CA ALA A 20 15.93 -3.55 29.52
C ALA A 20 14.92 -2.64 28.79
N ALA A 21 15.26 -1.37 28.57
CA ALA A 21 14.44 -0.44 27.82
C ALA A 21 14.29 -0.86 26.36
N ALA A 22 15.37 -1.29 25.71
CA ALA A 22 15.33 -1.81 24.34
C ALA A 22 14.48 -3.09 24.25
N GLY A 23 14.63 -4.02 25.21
CA GLY A 23 13.80 -5.22 25.30
C GLY A 23 12.33 -4.88 25.51
N TYR A 24 12.01 -3.98 26.44
CA TYR A 24 10.64 -3.50 26.65
C TYR A 24 10.08 -2.89 25.34
N PHE A 25 10.83 -1.99 24.71
CA PHE A 25 10.40 -1.37 23.46
C PHE A 25 10.18 -2.40 22.33
N ALA A 26 11.02 -3.42 22.24
CA ALA A 26 10.92 -4.46 21.20
C ALA A 26 9.73 -5.43 21.41
N TYR A 27 9.29 -5.65 22.66
CA TYR A 27 8.32 -6.70 23.00
C TYR A 27 7.04 -6.22 23.71
N ALA A 28 7.02 -5.00 24.26
CA ALA A 28 5.82 -4.50 24.93
C ALA A 28 4.64 -4.38 23.96
N PRO A 29 3.43 -4.72 24.40
CA PRO A 29 2.24 -4.64 23.58
C PRO A 29 2.01 -3.25 22.99
N VAL A 30 1.49 -3.19 21.76
CA VAL A 30 1.11 -1.94 21.07
C VAL A 30 -0.28 -2.11 20.51
N GLY A 31 -1.17 -1.17 20.87
CA GLY A 31 -2.56 -1.21 20.46
C GLY A 31 -3.36 -2.35 21.10
N ASP A 32 -4.60 -2.41 20.77
CA ASP A 32 -5.56 -3.42 21.20
C ASP A 32 -6.56 -3.73 20.05
N SER A 33 -7.42 -4.70 20.29
CA SER A 33 -8.50 -5.10 19.36
C SER A 33 -9.84 -4.42 19.68
N ALA A 34 -9.85 -3.33 20.45
CA ALA A 34 -11.10 -2.66 20.79
C ALA A 34 -11.74 -2.04 19.54
N ALA A 35 -13.07 -2.03 19.51
CA ALA A 35 -13.85 -1.45 18.43
C ALA A 35 -13.45 0.01 18.14
N HIS A 36 -13.54 0.42 16.89
CA HIS A 36 -13.14 1.73 16.41
C HIS A 36 -14.05 2.19 15.25
N PRO A 37 -14.16 3.51 14.99
CA PRO A 37 -15.04 4.04 13.95
C PRO A 37 -14.34 4.24 12.59
N PHE A 38 -13.12 3.74 12.39
CA PHE A 38 -12.28 4.14 11.25
C PHE A 38 -12.56 3.40 9.94
N ASN A 39 -13.32 2.31 9.97
CA ASN A 39 -13.71 1.60 8.76
C ASN A 39 -14.97 2.24 8.15
N HIS A 40 -14.86 2.67 6.90
CA HIS A 40 -15.96 3.24 6.12
C HIS A 40 -16.33 2.40 4.91
N ASP A 41 -15.90 1.11 4.86
CA ASP A 41 -16.06 0.18 3.74
C ASP A 41 -15.49 0.74 2.41
N ARG A 42 -14.44 1.55 2.51
CA ARG A 42 -13.64 2.09 1.41
C ARG A 42 -12.25 1.44 1.35
N ASN A 43 -12.23 0.15 1.63
CA ASN A 43 -11.02 -0.63 1.60
C ASN A 43 -10.68 -1.06 0.18
N ALA A 44 -9.44 -1.50 -0.03
CA ALA A 44 -8.96 -1.95 -1.32
C ALA A 44 -8.40 -3.37 -1.27
N VAL A 45 -8.27 -3.99 -2.45
CA VAL A 45 -7.59 -5.27 -2.61
C VAL A 45 -6.92 -5.35 -3.98
N TRP A 46 -5.68 -5.86 -4.01
CA TRP A 46 -5.03 -6.22 -5.27
C TRP A 46 -5.55 -7.57 -5.77
N LEU A 47 -5.94 -7.61 -7.05
CA LEU A 47 -6.43 -8.82 -7.71
C LEU A 47 -5.37 -9.41 -8.63
N ALA A 48 -5.32 -10.75 -8.71
CA ALA A 48 -4.39 -11.46 -9.57
C ALA A 48 -4.59 -11.12 -11.05
N HIS A 49 -3.49 -11.13 -11.81
CA HIS A 49 -3.49 -10.90 -13.27
C HIS A 49 -4.42 -11.88 -14.03
N ARG A 50 -4.60 -13.10 -13.53
CA ARG A 50 -5.47 -14.12 -14.14
C ARG A 50 -6.88 -13.61 -14.44
N TRP A 51 -7.40 -12.65 -13.65
CA TRP A 51 -8.76 -12.11 -13.84
C TRP A 51 -8.94 -11.36 -15.16
N LEU A 52 -7.87 -10.78 -15.69
CA LEU A 52 -7.87 -10.05 -16.97
C LEU A 52 -7.21 -10.82 -18.12
N GLU A 53 -6.34 -11.80 -17.82
CA GLU A 53 -5.62 -12.56 -18.85
C GLU A 53 -6.36 -13.80 -19.34
N ARG A 54 -7.20 -14.39 -18.48
CA ARG A 54 -7.90 -15.64 -18.79
C ARG A 54 -9.40 -15.39 -18.83
N ARG A 55 -10.08 -16.15 -19.68
CA ARG A 55 -11.54 -16.14 -19.67
C ARG A 55 -12.05 -16.83 -18.41
N HIS A 56 -12.94 -16.15 -17.72
CA HIS A 56 -13.64 -16.66 -16.55
C HIS A 56 -15.12 -16.82 -16.86
N SER A 57 -15.75 -17.80 -16.22
CA SER A 57 -17.20 -17.94 -16.26
C SER A 57 -17.87 -16.77 -15.53
N GLU A 58 -19.10 -16.49 -15.92
CA GLU A 58 -19.91 -15.47 -15.22
C GLU A 58 -20.04 -15.77 -13.72
N ALA A 59 -20.23 -17.05 -13.37
CA ALA A 59 -20.35 -17.49 -11.97
C ALA A 59 -19.06 -17.22 -11.15
N GLU A 60 -17.87 -17.41 -11.74
CA GLU A 60 -16.60 -17.10 -11.06
C GLU A 60 -16.44 -15.61 -10.80
N MET A 61 -16.77 -14.78 -11.80
CA MET A 61 -16.71 -13.32 -11.65
C MET A 61 -17.75 -12.81 -10.63
N GLU A 62 -18.96 -13.36 -10.68
CA GLU A 62 -20.03 -13.04 -9.72
C GLU A 62 -19.63 -13.42 -8.28
N ALA A 63 -19.03 -14.58 -8.09
CA ALA A 63 -18.52 -15.03 -6.79
C ALA A 63 -17.44 -14.06 -6.25
N LEU A 64 -16.49 -13.66 -7.09
CA LEU A 64 -15.48 -12.67 -6.73
C LEU A 64 -16.12 -11.36 -6.28
N PHE A 65 -16.94 -10.73 -7.11
CA PHE A 65 -17.50 -9.41 -6.81
C PHE A 65 -18.48 -9.45 -5.65
N THR A 66 -19.22 -10.54 -5.47
CA THR A 66 -20.06 -10.77 -4.29
C THR A 66 -19.21 -10.82 -3.02
N LYS A 67 -18.10 -11.58 -3.03
CA LYS A 67 -17.15 -11.64 -1.91
C LYS A 67 -16.60 -10.26 -1.58
N LEU A 68 -16.12 -9.51 -2.58
CA LEU A 68 -15.56 -8.18 -2.37
C LEU A 68 -16.58 -7.20 -1.76
N ARG A 69 -17.81 -7.19 -2.30
CA ARG A 69 -18.90 -6.36 -1.78
C ARG A 69 -19.25 -6.73 -0.32
N GLN A 70 -19.39 -8.02 -0.01
CA GLN A 70 -19.68 -8.49 1.34
C GLN A 70 -18.59 -8.12 2.35
N ARG A 71 -17.33 -8.11 1.89
CA ARG A 71 -16.15 -7.72 2.68
C ARG A 71 -15.92 -6.21 2.77
N GLY A 72 -16.82 -5.36 2.23
CA GLY A 72 -16.68 -3.89 2.29
C GLY A 72 -15.46 -3.38 1.52
N ILE A 73 -15.16 -3.98 0.38
CA ILE A 73 -14.10 -3.53 -0.53
C ILE A 73 -14.70 -2.50 -1.49
N GLY A 74 -14.19 -1.27 -1.41
CA GLY A 74 -14.60 -0.16 -2.26
C GLY A 74 -13.73 0.03 -3.50
N TYR A 75 -12.50 -0.52 -3.50
CA TYR A 75 -11.55 -0.44 -4.62
C TYR A 75 -10.94 -1.80 -4.90
N ALA A 76 -10.82 -2.17 -6.16
CA ALA A 76 -10.06 -3.34 -6.57
C ALA A 76 -9.02 -2.95 -7.63
N TYR A 77 -7.81 -3.50 -7.48
CA TYR A 77 -6.67 -3.24 -8.36
C TYR A 77 -6.35 -4.49 -9.17
N PRO A 78 -7.10 -4.79 -10.26
CA PRO A 78 -6.81 -5.93 -11.11
C PRO A 78 -5.47 -5.73 -11.82
N HIS A 79 -4.55 -6.71 -11.66
CA HIS A 79 -3.21 -6.63 -12.16
C HIS A 79 -3.17 -6.82 -13.67
N LEU A 80 -2.73 -5.81 -14.38
CA LEU A 80 -2.23 -5.94 -15.75
C LEU A 80 -0.73 -6.23 -15.71
N ILE A 81 -0.25 -6.98 -16.70
CA ILE A 81 1.18 -7.28 -16.84
C ILE A 81 1.97 -5.97 -16.95
N PRO A 82 3.17 -5.89 -16.35
CA PRO A 82 3.96 -4.67 -16.35
C PRO A 82 4.22 -4.09 -17.73
N PHE A 83 4.39 -2.78 -17.81
CA PHE A 83 4.83 -2.11 -19.02
C PHE A 83 6.13 -2.72 -19.56
N ASP A 84 6.19 -2.90 -20.86
CA ASP A 84 7.43 -3.26 -21.56
C ASP A 84 8.44 -2.09 -21.58
N ALA A 85 9.62 -2.35 -22.14
CA ALA A 85 10.68 -1.33 -22.23
C ALA A 85 10.31 -0.14 -23.16
N SER A 86 9.25 -0.25 -23.94
CA SER A 86 8.73 0.85 -24.74
C SER A 86 7.67 1.68 -24.03
N GLY A 87 7.19 1.24 -22.87
CA GLY A 87 6.10 1.86 -22.11
C GLY A 87 4.71 1.43 -22.55
N ARG A 88 4.59 0.30 -23.21
CA ARG A 88 3.30 -0.28 -23.63
C ARG A 88 2.88 -1.41 -22.70
N LEU A 89 1.58 -1.55 -22.51
CA LEU A 89 1.00 -2.74 -21.91
C LEU A 89 0.97 -3.88 -22.95
N PRO A 90 1.15 -5.15 -22.50
CA PRO A 90 0.95 -6.28 -23.39
C PRO A 90 -0.48 -6.32 -23.91
N PRO A 91 -0.72 -6.94 -25.08
CA PRO A 91 -2.07 -7.16 -25.58
C PRO A 91 -2.91 -7.93 -24.56
N HIS A 92 -4.13 -7.45 -24.30
CA HIS A 92 -5.08 -8.11 -23.41
C HIS A 92 -6.38 -8.47 -24.16
N ASP A 93 -7.08 -9.49 -23.66
CA ASP A 93 -8.37 -9.91 -24.24
C ASP A 93 -9.45 -8.90 -23.89
N ARG A 94 -9.80 -8.03 -24.85
CA ARG A 94 -10.82 -6.98 -24.66
C ARG A 94 -12.22 -7.55 -24.39
N GLU A 95 -12.52 -8.75 -24.85
CA GLU A 95 -13.80 -9.39 -24.57
C GLU A 95 -13.88 -9.79 -23.10
N GLN A 96 -12.82 -10.43 -22.58
CA GLN A 96 -12.69 -10.76 -21.15
C GLN A 96 -12.75 -9.51 -20.28
N LEU A 97 -12.05 -8.46 -20.67
CA LEU A 97 -12.04 -7.21 -19.93
C LEU A 97 -13.43 -6.57 -19.83
N ARG A 98 -14.18 -6.54 -20.95
CA ARG A 98 -15.57 -6.06 -20.96
C ARG A 98 -16.49 -6.93 -20.12
N ALA A 99 -16.35 -8.25 -20.18
CA ALA A 99 -17.13 -9.18 -19.36
C ALA A 99 -16.86 -8.97 -17.87
N PHE A 100 -15.59 -8.78 -17.49
CA PHE A 100 -15.17 -8.48 -16.12
C PHE A 100 -15.77 -7.17 -15.61
N LEU A 101 -15.67 -6.09 -16.39
CA LEU A 101 -16.28 -4.79 -16.05
C LEU A 101 -17.81 -4.89 -15.94
N ALA A 102 -18.47 -5.56 -16.88
CA ALA A 102 -19.93 -5.72 -16.87
C ALA A 102 -20.40 -6.51 -15.63
N SER A 103 -19.71 -7.59 -15.27
CA SER A 103 -19.99 -8.37 -14.06
C SER A 103 -19.82 -7.53 -12.80
N ALA A 104 -18.76 -6.75 -12.70
CA ALA A 104 -18.53 -5.85 -11.57
C ALA A 104 -19.66 -4.82 -11.42
N ARG A 105 -20.05 -4.15 -12.51
CA ARG A 105 -21.14 -3.16 -12.50
C ARG A 105 -22.48 -3.75 -12.08
N ARG A 106 -22.73 -5.01 -12.44
CA ARG A 106 -23.97 -5.72 -12.08
C ARG A 106 -23.98 -6.16 -10.61
N VAL A 107 -22.86 -6.68 -10.10
CA VAL A 107 -22.79 -7.36 -8.78
C VAL A 107 -22.37 -6.41 -7.65
N ALA A 108 -21.46 -5.49 -7.95
CA ALA A 108 -20.88 -4.55 -7.00
C ALA A 108 -20.77 -3.14 -7.64
N PRO A 109 -21.87 -2.44 -7.91
CA PRO A 109 -21.87 -1.18 -8.68
C PRO A 109 -21.07 -0.07 -8.02
N GLU A 110 -20.89 -0.10 -6.70
CA GLU A 110 -20.10 0.89 -5.95
C GLU A 110 -18.60 0.61 -5.97
N LEU A 111 -18.17 -0.60 -6.41
CA LEU A 111 -16.77 -0.99 -6.47
C LEU A 111 -16.07 -0.22 -7.59
N LYS A 112 -15.00 0.49 -7.25
CA LYS A 112 -14.12 1.15 -8.22
C LYS A 112 -13.05 0.18 -8.70
N LEU A 113 -12.97 -0.03 -10.00
CA LEU A 113 -11.97 -0.86 -10.64
C LEU A 113 -10.85 0.02 -11.20
N LEU A 114 -9.67 -0.09 -10.61
CA LEU A 114 -8.48 0.67 -10.97
C LEU A 114 -7.38 -0.30 -11.40
N PRO A 115 -7.20 -0.58 -12.70
CA PRO A 115 -6.21 -1.55 -13.16
C PRO A 115 -4.82 -1.17 -12.62
N TRP A 116 -4.15 -2.17 -12.01
CA TRP A 116 -2.80 -2.05 -11.52
C TRP A 116 -1.83 -2.14 -12.69
N ILE A 117 -1.22 -0.99 -13.01
CA ILE A 117 -0.24 -0.81 -14.07
C ILE A 117 1.07 -0.30 -13.50
N GLY A 118 2.17 -0.52 -14.17
CA GLY A 118 3.48 -0.06 -13.69
C GLY A 118 4.59 -1.03 -14.02
N GLY A 119 5.49 -1.25 -13.08
CA GLY A 119 6.58 -2.20 -13.19
C GLY A 119 7.85 -1.77 -12.46
N LEU A 120 8.91 -2.57 -12.58
CA LEU A 120 10.20 -2.29 -11.96
C LEU A 120 11.01 -1.29 -12.79
N ARG A 121 11.68 -0.36 -12.09
CA ARG A 121 12.66 0.54 -12.71
C ARG A 121 13.86 -0.22 -13.25
N ARG A 122 14.37 0.26 -14.37
CA ARG A 122 15.60 -0.27 -14.99
C ARG A 122 16.77 -0.14 -14.03
N GLY A 123 17.60 -1.19 -13.95
CA GLY A 123 18.80 -1.22 -13.13
C GLY A 123 18.60 -1.49 -11.64
N TYR A 124 17.37 -1.64 -11.17
CA TYR A 124 17.09 -1.87 -9.74
C TYR A 124 17.51 -3.26 -9.26
N LYS A 125 17.21 -4.31 -10.02
CA LYS A 125 17.60 -5.70 -9.67
C LYS A 125 18.30 -6.36 -10.85
N ARG A 126 19.54 -6.85 -10.63
CA ARG A 126 20.30 -7.59 -11.67
C ARG A 126 19.58 -8.85 -12.17
N GLN A 127 18.80 -9.50 -11.32
CA GLN A 127 18.09 -10.76 -11.62
C GLN A 127 16.70 -10.56 -12.25
N ARG A 128 16.15 -9.35 -12.19
CA ARG A 128 14.88 -8.98 -12.83
C ARG A 128 15.09 -7.64 -13.52
N PRO A 129 15.37 -7.63 -14.81
CA PRO A 129 15.55 -6.37 -15.54
C PRO A 129 14.22 -5.59 -15.48
N GLY A 130 14.25 -4.45 -14.79
CA GLY A 130 13.15 -3.51 -14.84
C GLY A 130 13.05 -2.90 -16.24
N THR A 131 11.86 -2.53 -16.64
CA THR A 131 11.57 -1.96 -17.97
C THR A 131 11.38 -0.45 -17.93
N ILE A 132 11.09 0.12 -16.75
CA ILE A 132 10.72 1.54 -16.62
C ILE A 132 11.94 2.42 -16.44
N GLU A 133 12.07 3.39 -17.34
CA GLU A 133 13.05 4.48 -17.29
C GLU A 133 12.32 5.82 -17.17
N LEU A 134 12.20 6.35 -15.94
CA LEU A 134 11.42 7.56 -15.68
C LEU A 134 11.99 8.81 -16.38
N ALA A 135 13.27 8.82 -16.73
CA ALA A 135 13.87 9.92 -17.49
C ALA A 135 13.48 9.89 -18.98
N ASP A 136 13.03 8.74 -19.51
CA ASP A 136 12.59 8.61 -20.91
C ASP A 136 11.19 9.22 -21.10
N LEU A 137 11.16 10.40 -21.69
CA LEU A 137 9.92 11.13 -21.99
C LEU A 137 9.01 10.33 -22.92
N THR A 138 9.56 9.67 -23.93
CA THR A 138 8.79 8.88 -24.90
C THR A 138 8.11 7.71 -24.23
N GLN A 139 8.82 7.01 -23.34
CA GLN A 139 8.25 5.93 -22.55
C GLN A 139 7.12 6.45 -21.66
N ARG A 140 7.32 7.55 -20.91
CA ARG A 140 6.27 8.15 -20.09
C ARG A 140 5.03 8.53 -20.90
N GLN A 141 5.21 9.13 -22.08
CA GLN A 141 4.08 9.49 -22.95
C GLN A 141 3.26 8.28 -23.38
N ARG A 142 3.92 7.14 -23.67
CA ARG A 142 3.23 5.89 -24.00
C ARG A 142 2.51 5.30 -22.79
N MET A 143 3.14 5.27 -21.62
CA MET A 143 2.49 4.85 -20.37
C MET A 143 1.22 5.66 -20.10
N VAL A 144 1.26 6.97 -20.33
CA VAL A 144 0.10 7.86 -20.19
C VAL A 144 -0.99 7.53 -21.20
N ALA A 145 -0.63 7.26 -22.45
CA ALA A 145 -1.60 6.86 -23.49
C ALA A 145 -2.27 5.51 -23.17
N GLU A 146 -1.52 4.53 -22.66
CA GLU A 146 -2.07 3.25 -22.22
C GLU A 146 -3.05 3.43 -21.05
N ALA A 147 -2.69 4.24 -20.05
CA ALA A 147 -3.57 4.55 -18.92
C ALA A 147 -4.88 5.23 -19.39
N ARG A 148 -4.81 6.15 -20.36
CA ARG A 148 -6.00 6.76 -20.96
C ARG A 148 -6.85 5.71 -21.68
N GLY A 149 -6.23 4.79 -22.44
CA GLY A 149 -6.94 3.71 -23.12
C GLY A 149 -7.75 2.84 -22.17
N LEU A 150 -7.21 2.52 -20.99
CA LEU A 150 -7.93 1.75 -19.97
C LEU A 150 -9.15 2.49 -19.40
N VAL A 151 -9.05 3.79 -19.21
CA VAL A 151 -10.20 4.63 -18.79
C VAL A 151 -11.26 4.65 -19.90
N ASP A 152 -10.85 4.76 -21.16
CA ASP A 152 -11.77 4.74 -22.30
C ASP A 152 -12.44 3.35 -22.49
N GLU A 153 -11.82 2.27 -22.01
CA GLU A 153 -12.41 0.93 -21.94
C GLU A 153 -13.44 0.75 -20.80
N GLY A 154 -13.54 1.70 -19.89
CA GLY A 154 -14.57 1.76 -18.84
C GLY A 154 -14.10 1.55 -17.41
N PHE A 155 -12.80 1.54 -17.14
CA PHE A 155 -12.28 1.56 -15.78
C PHE A 155 -12.55 2.89 -15.06
N ASP A 156 -12.61 2.86 -13.72
CA ASP A 156 -12.87 4.05 -12.89
C ASP A 156 -11.64 4.93 -12.68
N GLY A 157 -10.52 4.56 -13.27
CA GLY A 157 -9.23 5.21 -13.16
C GLY A 157 -8.09 4.21 -13.30
N VAL A 158 -6.94 4.47 -12.70
CA VAL A 158 -5.77 3.58 -12.70
C VAL A 158 -5.09 3.52 -11.35
N HIS A 159 -4.43 2.41 -11.03
CA HIS A 159 -3.54 2.25 -9.88
C HIS A 159 -2.11 2.04 -10.36
N LEU A 160 -1.27 3.08 -10.21
CA LEU A 160 0.11 3.08 -10.68
C LEU A 160 1.05 2.46 -9.63
N ASN A 161 1.86 1.48 -10.02
CA ASN A 161 2.93 0.94 -9.18
C ASN A 161 4.26 0.92 -9.93
N VAL A 162 5.10 1.91 -9.70
CA VAL A 162 6.49 1.96 -10.21
C VAL A 162 7.44 1.76 -9.05
N GLU A 163 8.26 0.72 -9.11
CA GLU A 163 9.18 0.36 -8.02
C GLU A 163 10.64 0.21 -8.46
N PRO A 164 11.53 0.73 -7.61
CA PRO A 164 11.30 1.74 -6.58
C PRO A 164 11.33 3.14 -7.17
N VAL A 165 10.71 4.08 -6.48
CA VAL A 165 10.84 5.50 -6.78
C VAL A 165 11.60 6.17 -5.63
N ASP A 166 12.65 6.92 -5.96
CA ASP A 166 13.45 7.65 -4.98
C ASP A 166 12.64 8.81 -4.36
N ASP A 167 12.99 9.19 -3.13
CA ASP A 167 12.52 10.44 -2.53
C ASP A 167 12.89 11.63 -3.44
N ASP A 168 12.01 12.60 -3.56
CA ASP A 168 12.18 13.80 -4.41
C ASP A 168 12.29 13.56 -5.92
N ASN A 169 11.88 12.39 -6.44
CA ASN A 169 11.95 12.08 -7.87
C ASN A 169 11.00 12.99 -8.69
N VAL A 170 11.60 13.89 -9.47
CA VAL A 170 10.85 14.89 -10.26
C VAL A 170 10.23 14.31 -11.53
N GLU A 171 10.84 13.28 -12.12
CA GLU A 171 10.32 12.57 -13.30
C GLU A 171 9.06 11.78 -12.96
N PHE A 172 8.99 11.19 -11.77
CA PHE A 172 7.80 10.52 -11.28
C PHE A 172 6.66 11.51 -11.07
N LEU A 173 6.92 12.67 -10.45
CA LEU A 173 5.92 13.72 -10.32
C LEU A 173 5.46 14.27 -11.69
N ALA A 174 6.36 14.32 -12.67
CA ALA A 174 5.99 14.70 -14.04
C ALA A 174 5.07 13.65 -14.70
N LEU A 175 5.35 12.34 -14.46
CA LEU A 175 4.48 11.26 -14.90
C LEU A 175 3.10 11.35 -14.26
N LEU A 176 3.03 11.57 -12.93
CA LEU A 176 1.74 11.71 -12.23
C LEU A 176 0.91 12.87 -12.76
N ARG A 177 1.51 14.05 -12.99
CA ARG A 177 0.80 15.19 -13.61
C ARG A 177 0.25 14.86 -14.99
N ALA A 178 1.05 14.18 -15.82
CA ALA A 178 0.61 13.78 -17.15
C ALA A 178 -0.51 12.72 -17.09
N LEU A 179 -0.44 11.76 -16.16
CA LEU A 179 -1.50 10.79 -15.91
C LEU A 179 -2.77 11.50 -15.41
N ARG A 180 -2.68 12.44 -14.46
CA ARG A 180 -3.84 13.21 -13.98
C ARG A 180 -4.56 13.88 -15.14
N THR A 181 -3.82 14.57 -16.01
CA THR A 181 -4.39 15.23 -17.20
C THR A 181 -5.05 14.23 -18.17
N ALA A 182 -4.43 13.05 -18.38
CA ALA A 182 -4.94 12.06 -19.32
C ALA A 182 -6.15 11.28 -18.78
N VAL A 183 -6.12 10.93 -17.50
CA VAL A 183 -7.19 10.17 -16.83
C VAL A 183 -8.44 11.02 -16.63
N GLY A 184 -8.28 12.34 -16.39
CA GLY A 184 -9.37 13.28 -16.16
C GLY A 184 -9.77 13.38 -14.68
N ASP A 185 -10.41 14.49 -14.29
CA ASP A 185 -10.69 14.81 -12.88
C ASP A 185 -11.84 13.99 -12.28
N ASP A 186 -12.66 13.36 -13.10
CA ASP A 186 -13.76 12.47 -12.72
C ASP A 186 -13.32 11.02 -12.48
N ARG A 187 -12.05 10.71 -12.67
CA ARG A 187 -11.49 9.36 -12.55
C ARG A 187 -10.40 9.32 -11.47
N VAL A 188 -10.25 8.16 -10.84
CA VAL A 188 -9.31 8.00 -9.74
C VAL A 188 -7.89 7.73 -10.25
N LEU A 189 -6.96 8.60 -9.91
CA LEU A 189 -5.52 8.33 -10.02
C LEU A 189 -5.00 7.84 -8.67
N SER A 190 -4.86 6.54 -8.53
CA SER A 190 -4.31 5.85 -7.37
C SER A 190 -2.88 5.42 -7.62
N LEU A 191 -2.08 5.30 -6.56
CA LEU A 191 -0.73 4.74 -6.66
C LEU A 191 -0.31 3.93 -5.44
N ALA A 192 0.53 2.91 -5.66
CA ALA A 192 1.28 2.25 -4.60
C ALA A 192 2.51 3.09 -4.26
N ALA A 193 2.68 3.37 -2.98
CA ALA A 193 3.79 4.18 -2.47
C ALA A 193 4.70 3.37 -1.56
N ILE A 194 6.00 3.59 -1.70
CA ILE A 194 6.96 3.02 -0.77
C ILE A 194 6.72 3.56 0.63
N ARG A 195 6.97 2.75 1.64
CA ARG A 195 6.80 3.12 3.04
C ARG A 195 7.65 4.33 3.48
N PRO A 196 7.24 5.09 4.51
CA PRO A 196 8.04 6.18 5.05
C PRO A 196 9.26 5.67 5.82
N ALA A 197 10.35 6.46 5.84
CA ALA A 197 11.52 6.19 6.68
C ALA A 197 11.22 6.52 8.14
N PRO A 198 11.56 5.64 9.11
CA PRO A 198 11.49 5.97 10.52
C PRO A 198 12.37 7.19 10.86
N LEU A 199 11.94 8.00 11.83
CA LEU A 199 12.68 9.16 12.31
C LEU A 199 14.13 8.80 12.68
N GLY A 200 15.10 9.58 12.18
CA GLY A 200 16.52 9.46 12.49
C GLY A 200 17.28 8.37 11.72
N LEU A 201 16.61 7.56 10.92
CA LEU A 201 17.32 6.67 10.00
C LEU A 201 17.69 7.42 8.72
N PRO A 202 18.92 7.22 8.19
CA PRO A 202 19.28 7.81 6.92
C PRO A 202 18.30 7.37 5.85
N ARG A 203 17.86 8.30 5.03
CA ARG A 203 17.05 8.03 3.84
C ARG A 203 17.92 7.25 2.86
N ALA A 204 17.89 5.93 2.95
CA ALA A 204 18.54 5.12 1.95
C ALA A 204 17.80 5.33 0.62
N PRO A 205 18.48 5.66 -0.46
CA PRO A 205 17.87 5.74 -1.78
C PRO A 205 17.02 4.50 -2.05
N ASN A 206 15.86 4.67 -2.64
CA ASN A 206 14.92 3.60 -3.02
C ASN A 206 14.22 2.84 -1.86
N PHE A 207 14.30 3.30 -0.60
CA PHE A 207 13.73 2.56 0.52
C PHE A 207 12.62 3.29 1.29
N ALA A 208 12.48 4.59 1.13
CA ALA A 208 11.47 5.36 1.84
C ALA A 208 11.26 6.75 1.24
N TRP A 209 10.04 7.30 1.41
CA TRP A 209 9.72 8.68 1.08
C TRP A 209 9.63 9.55 2.33
N SER A 210 9.93 10.83 2.14
CA SER A 210 9.74 11.88 3.14
C SER A 210 8.27 12.32 3.20
N PRO A 211 7.82 12.90 4.34
CA PRO A 211 6.50 13.53 4.45
C PRO A 211 6.24 14.58 3.35
N ASP A 212 7.23 15.40 3.03
CA ASP A 212 7.14 16.42 1.98
C ASP A 212 6.92 15.81 0.59
N TYR A 213 7.56 14.69 0.30
CA TYR A 213 7.36 14.01 -0.97
C TYR A 213 5.98 13.38 -1.08
N TYR A 214 5.47 12.79 0.01
CA TYR A 214 4.07 12.32 0.05
C TYR A 214 3.10 13.47 -0.23
N ALA A 215 3.29 14.65 0.35
CA ALA A 215 2.44 15.81 0.10
C ALA A 215 2.48 16.25 -1.37
N ARG A 216 3.67 16.25 -1.99
CA ARG A 216 3.82 16.58 -3.43
C ARG A 216 3.18 15.55 -4.36
N VAL A 217 3.26 14.28 -4.01
CA VAL A 217 2.57 13.18 -4.72
C VAL A 217 1.06 13.33 -4.55
N ALA A 218 0.59 13.59 -3.34
CA ALA A 218 -0.81 13.80 -3.02
C ALA A 218 -1.44 14.95 -3.81
N ALA A 219 -0.68 16.02 -4.06
CA ALA A 219 -1.15 17.17 -4.87
C ALA A 219 -1.48 16.81 -6.34
N THR A 220 -1.12 15.61 -6.80
CA THR A 220 -1.31 15.16 -8.19
C THR A 220 -2.07 13.85 -8.32
N SER A 221 -2.52 13.26 -7.22
CA SER A 221 -3.22 11.97 -7.18
C SER A 221 -4.43 12.04 -6.24
N ASP A 222 -5.37 11.12 -6.39
CA ASP A 222 -6.55 11.05 -5.53
C ASP A 222 -6.37 10.05 -4.39
N GLN A 223 -5.48 9.06 -4.57
CA GLN A 223 -5.31 7.99 -3.60
C GLN A 223 -3.87 7.49 -3.57
N ILE A 224 -3.34 7.35 -2.35
CA ILE A 224 -1.99 6.82 -2.09
C ILE A 224 -2.12 5.58 -1.19
N VAL A 225 -1.64 4.45 -1.67
CA VAL A 225 -1.62 3.19 -0.91
C VAL A 225 -0.20 2.92 -0.42
N ILE A 226 0.01 2.99 0.89
CA ILE A 226 1.32 2.82 1.52
C ILE A 226 1.63 1.34 1.67
N MET A 227 2.68 0.83 1.06
CA MET A 227 3.13 -0.56 1.21
C MET A 227 3.82 -0.75 2.57
N ALA A 228 3.05 -0.98 3.63
CA ALA A 228 3.54 -1.05 5.01
C ALA A 228 4.05 -2.44 5.41
N TYR A 229 4.71 -3.13 4.50
CA TYR A 229 5.23 -4.50 4.65
C TYR A 229 6.68 -4.61 4.12
N ASP A 230 7.27 -5.78 4.21
CA ASP A 230 8.68 -6.06 3.88
C ASP A 230 9.65 -5.16 4.68
N THR A 231 9.37 -5.02 5.96
CA THR A 231 10.08 -4.07 6.84
C THR A 231 11.36 -4.65 7.45
N ALA A 232 11.57 -5.96 7.37
CA ALA A 232 12.64 -6.73 8.03
C ALA A 232 12.62 -6.63 9.58
N LEU A 233 11.57 -6.08 10.19
CA LEU A 233 11.47 -5.93 11.63
C LEU A 233 11.44 -7.29 12.34
N PRO A 234 12.15 -7.43 13.47
CA PRO A 234 12.34 -8.73 14.11
C PRO A 234 11.18 -9.18 15.01
N THR A 235 10.30 -8.28 15.46
CA THR A 235 9.22 -8.60 16.39
C THR A 235 7.89 -7.97 15.99
N ALA A 236 6.78 -8.61 16.34
CA ALA A 236 5.42 -8.11 16.13
C ALA A 236 5.22 -6.72 16.78
N SER A 237 5.74 -6.49 17.99
CA SER A 237 5.63 -5.18 18.67
C SER A 237 6.34 -4.07 17.92
N LEU A 238 7.53 -4.33 17.37
CA LEU A 238 8.24 -3.35 16.55
C LEU A 238 7.49 -3.08 15.24
N TYR A 239 6.94 -4.11 14.62
CA TYR A 239 6.13 -3.95 13.42
C TYR A 239 4.85 -3.14 13.69
N ARG A 240 4.09 -3.46 14.76
CA ARG A 240 2.92 -2.68 15.18
C ARG A 240 3.27 -1.21 15.46
N ARG A 241 4.42 -0.94 16.13
CA ARG A 241 4.91 0.43 16.39
C ARG A 241 5.25 1.15 15.09
N TYR A 242 5.89 0.45 14.17
CA TYR A 242 6.23 0.99 12.86
C TYR A 242 4.97 1.36 12.08
N VAL A 243 4.02 0.44 11.94
CA VAL A 243 2.75 0.68 11.23
C VAL A 243 1.96 1.83 11.88
N ARG A 244 1.87 1.85 13.22
CA ARG A 244 1.29 2.97 13.97
C ARG A 244 1.93 4.30 13.60
N TRP A 245 3.25 4.34 13.60
CA TRP A 245 4.00 5.55 13.28
C TRP A 245 3.81 5.93 11.80
N ALA A 246 3.91 5.00 10.88
CA ALA A 246 3.75 5.22 9.44
C ALA A 246 2.36 5.78 9.10
N THR A 247 1.30 5.18 9.68
CA THR A 247 -0.09 5.66 9.54
C THR A 247 -0.21 7.13 9.97
N ARG A 248 0.30 7.47 11.17
CA ARG A 248 0.25 8.85 11.68
C ARG A 248 1.08 9.82 10.86
N SER A 249 2.27 9.38 10.43
CA SER A 249 3.22 10.22 9.71
C SER A 249 2.68 10.63 8.35
N VAL A 250 2.14 9.66 7.58
CA VAL A 250 1.65 9.92 6.23
C VAL A 250 0.30 10.63 6.25
N ALA A 251 -0.69 10.10 6.99
CA ALA A 251 -1.99 10.76 7.07
C ALA A 251 -1.87 12.17 7.65
N GLY A 252 -1.07 12.36 8.72
CA GLY A 252 -0.84 13.68 9.29
C GLY A 252 -0.11 14.65 8.34
N ALA A 253 0.80 14.16 7.48
CA ALA A 253 1.44 15.00 6.48
C ALA A 253 0.47 15.46 5.40
N LEU A 254 -0.42 14.57 4.94
CA LEU A 254 -1.45 14.91 3.96
C LEU A 254 -2.50 15.86 4.56
N ASP A 255 -2.96 15.61 5.78
CA ASP A 255 -3.87 16.52 6.48
C ASP A 255 -3.26 17.92 6.62
N ALA A 256 -1.99 18.02 6.98
CA ALA A 256 -1.28 19.28 7.12
C ALA A 256 -1.05 20.00 5.78
N SER A 257 -0.96 19.26 4.67
CA SER A 257 -0.81 19.85 3.32
C SER A 257 -2.11 20.40 2.73
N GLY A 258 -3.25 20.09 3.34
CA GLY A 258 -4.57 20.44 2.80
C GLY A 258 -4.94 19.69 1.53
N SER A 259 -4.32 18.52 1.29
CA SER A 259 -4.63 17.69 0.12
C SER A 259 -5.96 16.96 0.28
N ASP A 260 -6.71 16.83 -0.82
CA ASP A 260 -7.92 16.01 -0.90
C ASP A 260 -7.61 14.52 -1.15
N ALA A 261 -6.35 14.18 -1.43
CA ALA A 261 -5.93 12.81 -1.67
C ALA A 261 -6.17 11.91 -0.45
N ARG A 262 -6.58 10.67 -0.70
CA ARG A 262 -6.91 9.68 0.32
C ARG A 262 -5.73 8.73 0.55
N VAL A 263 -5.53 8.34 1.81
CA VAL A 263 -4.48 7.39 2.23
C VAL A 263 -5.10 6.06 2.58
N LEU A 264 -4.56 4.99 2.02
CA LEU A 264 -4.81 3.63 2.47
C LEU A 264 -3.50 2.99 2.97
N MET A 265 -3.60 2.13 3.98
CA MET A 265 -2.45 1.33 4.41
C MET A 265 -2.50 -0.05 3.77
N GLY A 266 -1.46 -0.41 3.03
CA GLY A 266 -1.25 -1.74 2.46
C GLY A 266 -0.95 -2.76 3.56
N ILE A 267 -1.73 -3.83 3.62
CA ILE A 267 -1.66 -4.89 4.62
C ILE A 267 -1.21 -6.17 3.94
N PRO A 268 -0.15 -6.84 4.42
CA PRO A 268 0.33 -8.07 3.81
C PRO A 268 -0.59 -9.26 4.16
N THR A 269 -0.91 -10.06 3.15
CA THR A 269 -1.63 -11.34 3.28
C THR A 269 -0.96 -12.43 2.45
N TYR A 270 0.35 -12.36 2.28
CA TYR A 270 1.14 -13.31 1.51
C TYR A 270 2.13 -14.07 2.41
N GLU A 271 2.52 -15.24 1.96
CA GLU A 271 3.42 -16.11 2.70
C GLU A 271 4.77 -15.44 2.99
N PRO A 272 5.29 -15.59 4.21
CA PRO A 272 6.59 -15.04 4.59
C PRO A 272 7.72 -15.56 3.71
N PHE A 273 8.62 -14.67 3.30
CA PHE A 273 9.83 -15.03 2.58
C PHE A 273 11.07 -14.31 3.13
N GLY A 274 12.09 -15.07 3.46
CA GLY A 274 13.37 -14.55 3.92
C GLY A 274 13.28 -13.65 5.16
N PHE A 275 14.24 -12.73 5.30
CA PHE A 275 14.32 -11.84 6.45
C PHE A 275 13.48 -10.56 6.30
N MET A 276 13.08 -10.20 5.07
CA MET A 276 12.30 -8.99 4.81
C MET A 276 10.87 -9.13 5.30
N HIS A 277 10.27 -10.31 5.12
CA HIS A 277 8.92 -10.64 5.57
C HIS A 277 8.98 -11.84 6.51
N ARG A 278 8.84 -11.60 7.81
CA ARG A 278 9.02 -12.65 8.84
C ARG A 278 7.69 -13.26 9.26
N ARG A 279 7.66 -14.58 9.36
CA ARG A 279 6.51 -15.34 9.89
C ARG A 279 6.11 -14.85 11.28
N GLY A 280 4.79 -14.59 11.49
CA GLY A 280 4.22 -14.16 12.77
C GLY A 280 4.56 -12.71 13.18
N VAL A 281 5.32 -11.98 12.37
CA VAL A 281 5.63 -10.56 12.59
C VAL A 281 4.76 -9.66 11.70
N GLU A 282 4.87 -9.78 10.39
CA GLU A 282 4.12 -9.00 9.42
C GLU A 282 2.82 -9.71 9.05
N THR A 283 1.91 -9.88 10.02
CA THR A 283 0.59 -10.47 9.81
C THR A 283 -0.48 -9.39 9.65
N PRO A 284 -1.62 -9.69 9.00
CA PRO A 284 -2.75 -8.76 8.94
C PRO A 284 -3.18 -8.26 10.31
N GLU A 285 -3.26 -9.13 11.32
CA GLU A 285 -3.58 -8.74 12.70
C GLU A 285 -2.62 -7.66 13.21
N ASN A 286 -1.31 -7.90 13.11
CA ASN A 286 -0.31 -6.98 13.62
C ASN A 286 -0.35 -5.63 12.88
N ALA A 287 -0.53 -5.66 11.57
CA ALA A 287 -0.68 -4.46 10.76
C ALA A 287 -1.93 -3.66 11.16
N LEU A 288 -3.09 -4.30 11.25
CA LEU A 288 -4.37 -3.66 11.56
C LEU A 288 -4.37 -3.04 12.96
N VAL A 289 -3.84 -3.76 13.96
CA VAL A 289 -3.65 -3.20 15.32
C VAL A 289 -2.75 -1.96 15.26
N GLY A 290 -1.69 -1.97 14.46
CA GLY A 290 -0.82 -0.81 14.25
C GLY A 290 -1.55 0.37 13.61
N VAL A 291 -2.34 0.13 12.55
CA VAL A 291 -3.15 1.15 11.86
C VAL A 291 -4.13 1.80 12.83
N VAL A 292 -4.95 1.00 13.53
CA VAL A 292 -5.93 1.51 14.50
C VAL A 292 -5.27 2.34 15.60
N ALA A 293 -4.15 1.86 16.15
CA ALA A 293 -3.40 2.61 17.16
C ALA A 293 -2.81 3.93 16.60
N GLY A 294 -2.50 3.97 15.31
CA GLY A 294 -2.10 5.18 14.60
C GLY A 294 -3.23 6.20 14.51
N LEU A 295 -4.39 5.75 14.02
CA LEU A 295 -5.57 6.59 13.81
C LEU A 295 -6.15 7.17 15.09
N ARG A 296 -6.16 6.42 16.18
CA ARG A 296 -6.57 6.94 17.50
C ARG A 296 -5.79 8.17 17.95
N GLY A 297 -4.62 8.39 17.40
CA GLY A 297 -3.77 9.54 17.71
C GLY A 297 -3.94 10.73 16.76
N LEU A 298 -4.74 10.61 15.69
CA LEU A 298 -4.96 11.69 14.71
C LEU A 298 -6.29 12.43 14.92
N GLY A 299 -7.22 11.86 15.68
CA GLY A 299 -8.57 12.40 15.81
C GLY A 299 -9.54 11.91 14.72
N ALA A 300 -10.80 12.34 14.79
CA ALA A 300 -11.82 11.98 13.82
C ALA A 300 -11.74 12.89 12.59
N GLY A 301 -11.80 12.30 11.40
CA GLY A 301 -11.69 13.00 10.12
C GLY A 301 -10.25 12.99 9.59
N GLY A 302 -10.06 13.41 8.37
CA GLY A 302 -8.75 13.49 7.73
C GLY A 302 -8.68 12.72 6.42
N THR A 303 -7.47 12.61 5.89
CA THR A 303 -7.20 12.00 4.59
C THR A 303 -7.21 10.46 4.62
N PHE A 304 -7.18 9.83 5.80
CA PHE A 304 -7.18 8.38 5.90
C PHE A 304 -8.53 7.78 5.48
N GLU A 305 -8.53 6.87 4.52
CA GLU A 305 -9.75 6.30 3.93
C GLU A 305 -9.98 4.83 4.31
N GLY A 306 -8.91 4.02 4.38
CA GLY A 306 -9.06 2.58 4.62
C GLY A 306 -7.76 1.81 4.55
N ILE A 307 -7.88 0.50 4.37
CA ILE A 307 -6.73 -0.41 4.18
C ILE A 307 -6.78 -1.07 2.80
N ALA A 308 -5.65 -1.59 2.33
CA ALA A 308 -5.55 -2.33 1.08
C ALA A 308 -4.88 -3.68 1.33
N LEU A 309 -5.57 -4.80 1.03
CA LEU A 309 -5.05 -6.14 1.24
C LEU A 309 -4.18 -6.58 0.05
N TYR A 310 -2.96 -6.96 0.32
CA TYR A 310 -2.03 -7.51 -0.67
C TYR A 310 -1.73 -8.98 -0.34
N ALA A 311 -2.51 -9.95 -0.96
CA ALA A 311 -3.42 -9.74 -2.07
C ALA A 311 -4.56 -10.77 -2.06
N GLU A 312 -5.56 -10.61 -2.94
CA GLU A 312 -6.74 -11.50 -3.03
C GLU A 312 -6.37 -12.97 -3.15
N TRP A 313 -5.35 -13.28 -3.94
CA TRP A 313 -4.95 -14.67 -4.25
C TRP A 313 -4.13 -15.35 -3.16
N THR A 314 -3.70 -14.63 -2.15
CA THR A 314 -2.95 -15.14 -1.01
C THR A 314 -3.72 -15.05 0.31
N THR A 315 -4.76 -14.19 0.36
CA THR A 315 -5.57 -14.01 1.58
C THR A 315 -6.40 -15.26 1.87
N ASP A 316 -6.03 -15.98 2.91
CA ASP A 316 -6.79 -17.14 3.40
C ASP A 316 -7.96 -16.76 4.31
N GLU A 317 -8.72 -17.76 4.79
CA GLU A 317 -9.89 -17.51 5.65
C GLU A 317 -9.51 -17.03 7.06
N ASP A 318 -8.32 -17.36 7.57
CA ASP A 318 -7.84 -16.86 8.86
C ASP A 318 -7.50 -15.37 8.76
N GLU A 319 -6.89 -14.95 7.67
CA GLU A 319 -6.56 -13.56 7.38
C GLU A 319 -7.82 -12.73 7.11
N TRP A 320 -8.82 -13.30 6.39
CA TRP A 320 -10.13 -12.67 6.27
C TRP A 320 -10.81 -12.52 7.63
N ARG A 321 -10.72 -13.52 8.53
CA ARG A 321 -11.25 -13.39 9.91
C ARG A 321 -10.50 -12.30 10.69
N ALA A 322 -9.17 -12.21 10.54
CA ALA A 322 -8.40 -11.12 11.16
C ALA A 322 -8.87 -9.74 10.65
N TYR A 323 -9.08 -9.61 9.34
CA TYR A 323 -9.63 -8.39 8.74
C TYR A 323 -11.02 -8.03 9.29
N GLU A 324 -11.95 -8.97 9.36
CA GLU A 324 -13.29 -8.74 9.93
C GLU A 324 -13.21 -8.32 11.41
N ARG A 325 -12.38 -9.00 12.18
CA ARG A 325 -12.24 -8.77 13.63
C ARG A 325 -11.54 -7.44 13.94
N TYR A 326 -10.39 -7.20 13.37
CA TYR A 326 -9.50 -6.10 13.77
C TYR A 326 -9.75 -4.81 12.99
N TRP A 327 -10.43 -4.90 11.85
CA TRP A 327 -10.70 -3.72 11.02
C TRP A 327 -12.19 -3.42 10.87
N ARG A 328 -13.00 -4.41 10.54
CA ARG A 328 -14.44 -4.17 10.34
C ARG A 328 -15.25 -4.23 11.64
N ASN A 329 -14.65 -4.61 12.77
CA ASN A 329 -15.30 -4.78 14.09
C ASN A 329 -16.48 -5.77 14.06
N ARG A 330 -16.47 -6.73 13.15
CA ARG A 330 -17.45 -7.79 13.06
C ARG A 330 -16.90 -9.02 13.79
N LEU A 331 -17.49 -9.32 14.94
CA LEU A 331 -17.28 -10.59 15.64
C LEU A 331 -18.29 -11.58 15.06
N GLU A 332 -17.80 -12.70 14.53
CA GLU A 332 -18.64 -13.86 14.26
C GLU A 332 -19.00 -14.54 15.57
#